data_e65fe66c50e1ac1c0da7e2bd7303ced2
#
_entry.id   e65fe66c50e1ac1c0da7e2bd7303ced2
#
_cell.length_a   1.000
_cell.length_b   1.000
_cell.length_c   1.000
_cell.angle_alpha   90.00
_cell.angle_beta   90.00
_cell.angle_gamma   90.00
#
_symmetry.space_group_name_H-M   'P 1'
#
loop_
_entity.id
_entity.type
_entity.pdbx_description
1 polymer ?
#
loop_
_entity_poly.entity_id
_entity_poly.type
_entity_poly.pdbx_seq_one_letter_code
_entity_poly.pdbx_strand_id
1 'polypeptide(L)'
;MEETLFKLTRAITDTGTDTVSSKGGTITYRITSLKRKLVNGKVVSTSTPSCTLGSASVSWATWGGVTVGDGYLDVKINYSENTGSSRSTTLTFTQNESNNKINLTVTQGSGVTYSGYIKMVSNTLPLGGSKDNTAQILVMAYLNGSDGSKKPETPHVGSAPDWCSVSVSKMGTENYYLLSLTALSSNQTGANRSGHIFLTCGDANLSIPVTQIPPKITANIKISVSKSPTSNTSASCDIRSDQLVNSSITFRLQIQYGVSSGDVKEYIYTLAKGSAISRNNFAIQNGANPQVVDYGYSPREDSKYIYSVSVI
;
A
#
# COMPACT_ATOMS: atom_id res chain seq x y z
N MET A 1 -13.22 29.68 69.61
CA MET A 1 -12.48 28.56 69.03
C MET A 1 -12.80 28.59 67.51
N GLU A 2 -11.84 28.30 66.64
CA GLU A 2 -12.04 28.12 65.22
C GLU A 2 -11.93 26.62 64.89
N GLU A 3 -12.86 26.16 64.06
CA GLU A 3 -12.87 24.82 63.52
C GLU A 3 -12.75 24.89 62.02
N THR A 4 -11.84 24.15 61.40
CA THR A 4 -11.68 24.10 59.97
C THR A 4 -11.88 22.69 59.47
N LEU A 5 -12.60 22.54 58.32
CA LEU A 5 -12.75 21.28 57.62
C LEU A 5 -12.29 21.49 56.18
N PHE A 6 -11.32 20.70 55.76
CA PHE A 6 -10.83 20.70 54.39
C PHE A 6 -10.65 19.23 53.95
N LYS A 7 -11.55 18.75 53.11
CA LYS A 7 -11.62 17.35 52.75
C LYS A 7 -12.06 17.21 51.28
N LEU A 8 -11.40 16.34 50.55
CA LEU A 8 -11.83 15.91 49.23
C LEU A 8 -13.16 15.15 49.37
N THR A 9 -14.24 15.65 48.78
CA THR A 9 -15.58 15.08 48.93
C THR A 9 -16.05 14.33 47.68
N ARG A 10 -15.41 14.59 46.56
CA ARG A 10 -15.62 13.87 45.31
C ARG A 10 -14.30 13.84 44.54
N ALA A 11 -13.55 12.80 44.73
CA ALA A 11 -12.75 12.21 43.70
C ALA A 11 -13.59 11.10 43.06
N ILE A 12 -13.18 10.57 41.95
CA ILE A 12 -13.81 9.41 41.30
C ILE A 12 -13.72 8.20 42.24
N THR A 13 -12.80 8.24 43.22
CA THR A 13 -12.71 7.30 44.34
C THR A 13 -12.55 8.06 45.65
N ASP A 14 -13.17 7.58 46.74
CA ASP A 14 -13.05 8.14 48.10
C ASP A 14 -11.62 8.01 48.68
N THR A 15 -10.67 7.43 47.95
CA THR A 15 -9.32 7.09 48.44
C THR A 15 -8.27 8.16 48.13
N GLY A 16 -8.65 9.31 47.56
CA GLY A 16 -7.71 10.37 47.15
C GLY A 16 -6.87 10.00 45.91
N THR A 17 -7.33 9.02 45.14
CA THR A 17 -6.76 8.60 43.87
C THR A 17 -7.75 8.77 42.73
N ASP A 18 -7.27 9.04 41.54
CA ASP A 18 -8.07 9.14 40.34
C ASP A 18 -7.33 8.62 39.11
N THR A 19 -8.09 8.16 38.10
CA THR A 19 -7.53 7.71 36.82
C THR A 19 -8.13 8.56 35.71
N VAL A 20 -7.28 9.19 34.90
CA VAL A 20 -7.70 10.01 33.79
C VAL A 20 -7.31 9.39 32.46
N SER A 21 -8.12 9.65 31.44
CA SER A 21 -7.91 9.16 30.09
C SER A 21 -6.58 9.70 29.50
N SER A 22 -5.91 8.89 28.70
CA SER A 22 -4.77 9.32 27.90
C SER A 22 -5.07 10.50 26.97
N LYS A 23 -6.31 10.66 26.53
CA LYS A 23 -6.74 11.80 25.69
C LYS A 23 -6.72 13.15 26.41
N GLY A 24 -6.55 13.13 27.75
CA GLY A 24 -6.62 14.34 28.53
C GLY A 24 -8.04 14.89 28.66
N GLY A 25 -8.14 16.20 28.90
CA GLY A 25 -9.40 16.92 29.10
C GLY A 25 -9.44 17.67 30.42
N THR A 26 -10.61 18.17 30.81
CA THR A 26 -10.81 18.89 32.08
C THR A 26 -11.67 18.06 33.01
N ILE A 27 -11.18 17.89 34.27
CA ILE A 27 -11.92 17.22 35.33
C ILE A 27 -12.18 18.22 36.47
N THR A 28 -13.38 18.15 37.03
CA THR A 28 -13.77 18.98 38.19
C THR A 28 -13.81 18.10 39.44
N TYR A 29 -13.01 18.48 40.43
CA TYR A 29 -12.99 17.84 41.75
C TYR A 29 -13.72 18.70 42.77
N ARG A 30 -14.58 18.08 43.58
CA ARG A 30 -15.28 18.78 44.64
C ARG A 30 -14.54 18.60 45.96
N ILE A 31 -14.23 19.71 46.64
CA ILE A 31 -13.55 19.78 47.93
C ILE A 31 -14.49 20.42 48.92
N THR A 32 -14.80 19.79 50.05
CA THR A 32 -15.45 20.46 51.19
C THR A 32 -14.42 21.42 51.82
N SER A 33 -14.80 22.69 51.93
CA SER A 33 -13.96 23.74 52.53
C SER A 33 -14.81 24.60 53.45
N LEU A 34 -14.61 24.44 54.74
CA LEU A 34 -15.37 25.16 55.76
C LEU A 34 -14.44 25.71 56.82
N LYS A 35 -14.73 26.96 57.27
CA LYS A 35 -14.16 27.52 58.48
C LYS A 35 -15.33 28.02 59.33
N ARG A 36 -15.39 27.55 60.59
CA ARG A 36 -16.45 27.87 61.56
C ARG A 36 -15.82 28.60 62.75
N LYS A 37 -16.47 29.69 63.18
CA LYS A 37 -16.17 30.37 64.43
C LYS A 37 -17.20 29.90 65.48
N LEU A 38 -16.71 29.40 66.60
CA LEU A 38 -17.54 28.94 67.69
C LEU A 38 -17.37 29.88 68.91
N VAL A 39 -18.48 30.29 69.51
CA VAL A 39 -18.55 30.99 70.78
C VAL A 39 -19.40 30.16 71.75
N ASN A 40 -18.87 29.80 72.90
CA ASN A 40 -19.54 28.92 73.88
C ASN A 40 -20.10 27.62 73.27
N GLY A 41 -19.30 27.01 72.36
CA GLY A 41 -19.67 25.76 71.66
C GLY A 41 -20.73 25.91 70.54
N LYS A 42 -21.21 27.14 70.27
CA LYS A 42 -22.19 27.38 69.20
C LYS A 42 -21.52 28.00 67.99
N VAL A 43 -21.82 27.54 66.79
CA VAL A 43 -21.35 28.11 65.54
C VAL A 43 -21.99 29.51 65.37
N VAL A 44 -21.17 30.56 65.27
CA VAL A 44 -21.61 31.94 65.13
C VAL A 44 -21.35 32.46 63.71
N SER A 45 -20.42 31.85 63.00
CA SER A 45 -20.22 32.18 61.58
C SER A 45 -19.59 30.99 60.86
N THR A 46 -19.89 30.87 59.58
CA THR A 46 -19.32 29.90 58.67
C THR A 46 -18.85 30.64 57.43
N SER A 47 -17.66 30.26 56.92
CA SER A 47 -17.12 30.73 55.62
C SER A 47 -16.62 29.55 54.82
N THR A 48 -16.47 29.76 53.52
CA THR A 48 -15.89 28.80 52.60
C THR A 48 -14.55 29.31 52.08
N PRO A 49 -13.43 29.03 52.77
CA PRO A 49 -12.11 29.44 52.27
C PRO A 49 -11.78 28.81 50.92
N SER A 50 -11.22 29.61 50.02
CA SER A 50 -10.70 29.10 48.73
C SER A 50 -9.43 28.26 48.92
N CYS A 51 -8.98 27.62 47.85
CA CYS A 51 -7.73 26.86 47.85
C CYS A 51 -6.87 27.19 46.63
N THR A 52 -5.60 26.83 46.74
CA THR A 52 -4.62 26.90 45.66
C THR A 52 -4.04 25.53 45.40
N LEU A 53 -3.62 25.29 44.15
CA LEU A 53 -2.81 24.13 43.81
C LEU A 53 -1.35 24.45 44.20
N GLY A 54 -0.73 23.58 45.00
CA GLY A 54 0.68 23.70 45.37
C GLY A 54 1.61 23.58 44.16
N SER A 55 2.90 23.94 44.40
CA SER A 55 3.94 24.01 43.36
C SER A 55 4.31 22.70 42.62
N ALA A 56 3.65 21.61 42.93
CA ALA A 56 3.83 20.31 42.23
C ALA A 56 2.99 20.17 40.97
N SER A 57 2.60 21.29 40.33
CA SER A 57 1.94 21.23 39.02
C SER A 57 2.93 20.69 38.01
N VAL A 58 2.71 19.48 37.56
CA VAL A 58 3.43 18.91 36.41
C VAL A 58 2.84 19.51 35.12
N SER A 59 3.66 19.63 34.10
CA SER A 59 3.29 20.28 32.84
C SER A 59 2.02 19.70 32.17
N TRP A 60 1.65 18.46 32.52
CA TRP A 60 0.52 17.75 31.96
C TRP A 60 -0.76 17.80 32.81
N ALA A 61 -0.71 18.33 34.06
CA ALA A 61 -1.85 18.52 34.95
C ALA A 61 -1.80 19.96 35.52
N THR A 62 -2.61 20.83 34.97
CA THR A 62 -2.55 22.27 35.24
C THR A 62 -3.84 22.80 35.87
N TRP A 63 -3.69 23.90 36.64
CA TRP A 63 -4.82 24.57 37.26
C TRP A 63 -5.80 25.14 36.21
N GLY A 64 -7.06 24.73 36.25
CA GLY A 64 -8.13 25.23 35.40
C GLY A 64 -9.05 26.23 36.05
N GLY A 65 -8.86 26.52 37.35
CA GLY A 65 -9.65 27.45 38.14
C GLY A 65 -10.47 26.80 39.27
N VAL A 66 -11.09 27.62 40.08
CA VAL A 66 -11.95 27.22 41.19
C VAL A 66 -13.25 28.01 41.19
N THR A 67 -14.35 27.32 41.48
CA THR A 67 -15.65 27.93 41.74
C THR A 67 -16.01 27.69 43.22
N VAL A 68 -16.30 28.74 43.96
CA VAL A 68 -16.65 28.65 45.38
C VAL A 68 -18.17 28.50 45.52
N GLY A 69 -18.60 27.45 46.18
CA GLY A 69 -19.99 27.20 46.59
C GLY A 69 -20.18 27.40 48.08
N ASP A 70 -21.34 27.05 48.61
CA ASP A 70 -21.61 27.07 50.04
C ASP A 70 -21.04 25.80 50.71
N GLY A 71 -19.91 25.99 51.40
CA GLY A 71 -19.21 24.90 52.07
C GLY A 71 -18.36 23.99 51.16
N TYR A 72 -18.25 24.31 49.88
CA TYR A 72 -17.45 23.49 48.94
C TYR A 72 -16.74 24.34 47.87
N LEU A 73 -15.76 23.75 47.27
CA LEU A 73 -15.04 24.26 46.12
C LEU A 73 -15.11 23.25 44.96
N ASP A 74 -15.45 23.72 43.77
CA ASP A 74 -15.31 22.95 42.54
C ASP A 74 -14.02 23.39 41.83
N VAL A 75 -13.03 22.54 41.91
CA VAL A 75 -11.67 22.76 41.37
C VAL A 75 -11.51 22.08 40.03
N LYS A 76 -11.15 22.83 39.00
CA LYS A 76 -10.91 22.32 37.67
C LYS A 76 -9.43 22.05 37.45
N ILE A 77 -9.09 20.86 36.96
CA ILE A 77 -7.74 20.52 36.52
C ILE A 77 -7.78 20.14 35.05
N ASN A 78 -6.90 20.73 34.26
CA ASN A 78 -6.73 20.43 32.85
C ASN A 78 -5.60 19.44 32.66
N TYR A 79 -5.88 18.32 31.99
CA TYR A 79 -4.92 17.28 31.68
C TYR A 79 -4.60 17.33 30.18
N SER A 80 -3.31 17.42 29.84
CA SER A 80 -2.88 17.29 28.45
C SER A 80 -2.95 15.85 27.97
N GLU A 81 -3.00 15.64 26.66
CA GLU A 81 -2.90 14.31 26.07
C GLU A 81 -1.59 13.62 26.47
N ASN A 82 -1.66 12.31 26.72
CA ASN A 82 -0.51 11.45 26.95
C ASN A 82 -0.30 10.55 25.73
N THR A 83 0.76 10.82 24.99
CA THR A 83 1.16 9.99 23.82
C THR A 83 2.22 8.95 24.17
N GLY A 84 2.67 8.91 25.43
CA GLY A 84 3.70 8.01 25.94
C GLY A 84 3.16 6.98 26.92
N SER A 85 4.05 6.46 27.78
CA SER A 85 3.72 5.52 28.83
C SER A 85 2.79 6.15 29.89
N SER A 86 2.11 5.30 30.66
CA SER A 86 1.30 5.73 31.81
C SER A 86 2.14 6.63 32.73
N ARG A 87 1.53 7.70 33.23
CA ARG A 87 2.19 8.67 34.12
C ARG A 87 1.32 8.99 35.32
N SER A 88 1.94 9.32 36.44
CA SER A 88 1.24 9.62 37.69
C SER A 88 1.84 10.85 38.35
N THR A 89 1.01 11.57 39.10
CA THR A 89 1.43 12.70 39.94
C THR A 89 0.51 12.85 41.12
N THR A 90 0.97 13.53 42.16
CA THR A 90 0.15 13.92 43.31
C THR A 90 -0.09 15.41 43.27
N LEU A 91 -1.34 15.81 43.16
CA LEU A 91 -1.79 17.20 43.24
C LEU A 91 -2.06 17.53 44.71
N THR A 92 -1.45 18.60 45.24
CA THR A 92 -1.65 19.07 46.61
C THR A 92 -2.47 20.34 46.59
N PHE A 93 -3.67 20.30 47.14
CA PHE A 93 -4.50 21.47 47.34
C PHE A 93 -4.28 22.02 48.76
N THR A 94 -4.10 23.33 48.86
CA THR A 94 -3.88 24.02 50.12
C THR A 94 -4.97 25.04 50.38
N GLN A 95 -5.71 24.93 51.50
CA GLN A 95 -6.74 25.89 51.90
C GLN A 95 -6.07 27.22 52.33
N ASN A 96 -6.49 28.31 51.76
CA ASN A 96 -5.80 29.59 51.87
C ASN A 96 -5.71 30.17 53.28
N GLU A 97 -6.73 29.94 54.12
CA GLU A 97 -6.82 30.53 55.47
C GLU A 97 -6.24 29.65 56.57
N SER A 98 -6.29 28.31 56.39
CA SER A 98 -5.81 27.36 57.43
C SER A 98 -4.50 26.68 57.12
N ASN A 99 -4.04 26.78 55.88
CA ASN A 99 -2.91 26.01 55.35
C ASN A 99 -3.13 24.47 55.41
N ASN A 100 -4.35 24.01 55.64
CA ASN A 100 -4.68 22.59 55.57
C ASN A 100 -4.45 22.09 54.14
N LYS A 101 -3.89 20.89 54.04
CA LYS A 101 -3.55 20.25 52.73
C LYS A 101 -4.31 18.98 52.52
N ILE A 102 -4.71 18.75 51.29
CA ILE A 102 -5.21 17.46 50.81
C ILE A 102 -4.47 17.07 49.52
N ASN A 103 -4.24 15.80 49.39
CA ASN A 103 -3.52 15.22 48.25
C ASN A 103 -4.49 14.44 47.41
N LEU A 104 -4.33 14.54 46.10
CA LEU A 104 -5.01 13.74 45.08
C LEU A 104 -3.94 13.12 44.18
N THR A 105 -3.80 11.80 44.21
CA THR A 105 -2.93 11.09 43.29
C THR A 105 -3.68 10.78 42.00
N VAL A 106 -3.18 11.29 40.88
CA VAL A 106 -3.79 11.09 39.60
C VAL A 106 -2.86 10.24 38.73
N THR A 107 -3.42 9.18 38.15
CA THR A 107 -2.76 8.35 37.15
C THR A 107 -3.39 8.56 35.79
N GLN A 108 -2.59 8.95 34.79
CA GLN A 108 -3.05 9.04 33.41
C GLN A 108 -2.57 7.81 32.63
N GLY A 109 -3.49 7.15 31.94
CA GLY A 109 -3.19 5.98 31.12
C GLY A 109 -2.16 6.27 30.03
N SER A 110 -1.54 5.24 29.51
CA SER A 110 -0.65 5.30 28.35
C SER A 110 -1.38 5.78 27.09
N GLY A 111 -0.70 6.53 26.26
CA GLY A 111 -1.13 6.86 24.93
C GLY A 111 -1.21 5.62 24.03
N VAL A 112 -1.98 5.72 22.95
CA VAL A 112 -2.01 4.68 21.91
C VAL A 112 -0.78 4.84 21.03
N THR A 113 0.07 3.80 20.99
CA THR A 113 1.15 3.70 20.02
C THR A 113 0.63 3.00 18.77
N TYR A 114 1.14 3.40 17.62
CA TYR A 114 0.71 2.85 16.34
C TYR A 114 1.87 2.17 15.64
N SER A 115 1.60 0.99 15.06
CA SER A 115 2.51 0.29 14.16
C SER A 115 1.86 0.14 12.78
N GLY A 116 2.66 0.17 11.73
CA GLY A 116 2.17 0.03 10.37
C GLY A 116 1.72 -1.41 10.06
N TYR A 117 0.73 -1.52 9.18
CA TYR A 117 0.34 -2.78 8.56
C TYR A 117 0.12 -2.54 7.08
N ILE A 118 0.76 -3.34 6.23
CA ILE A 118 0.56 -3.34 4.80
C ILE A 118 0.68 -4.75 4.25
N LYS A 119 -0.27 -5.13 3.37
CA LYS A 119 -0.31 -6.46 2.75
C LYS A 119 -0.92 -6.38 1.35
N MET A 120 -0.35 -7.13 0.41
CA MET A 120 -0.98 -7.38 -0.89
C MET A 120 -2.19 -8.31 -0.72
N VAL A 121 -3.32 -7.96 -1.35
CA VAL A 121 -4.59 -8.70 -1.26
C VAL A 121 -4.88 -9.46 -2.56
N SER A 122 -4.51 -8.88 -3.71
CA SER A 122 -4.65 -9.53 -5.02
C SER A 122 -3.29 -9.95 -5.57
N ASN A 123 -3.27 -10.97 -6.43
CA ASN A 123 -2.07 -11.33 -7.16
C ASN A 123 -1.68 -10.24 -8.16
N THR A 124 -0.38 -10.12 -8.42
CA THR A 124 0.13 -9.25 -9.49
C THR A 124 -0.20 -9.85 -10.84
N LEU A 125 -0.77 -9.04 -11.73
CA LEU A 125 -0.89 -9.38 -13.14
C LEU A 125 0.27 -8.70 -13.89
N PRO A 126 0.87 -9.35 -14.91
CA PRO A 126 1.89 -8.72 -15.71
C PRO A 126 1.32 -7.52 -16.47
N LEU A 127 2.09 -6.43 -16.54
CA LEU A 127 1.81 -5.32 -17.43
C LEU A 127 1.95 -5.76 -18.89
N GLY A 128 1.05 -5.32 -19.75
CA GLY A 128 1.17 -5.51 -21.18
C GLY A 128 2.43 -4.83 -21.75
N GLY A 129 2.92 -5.36 -22.85
CA GLY A 129 4.22 -4.99 -23.41
C GLY A 129 4.32 -3.58 -23.99
N SER A 130 3.22 -2.96 -24.39
CA SER A 130 3.20 -1.61 -24.95
C SER A 130 3.22 -0.53 -23.88
N LYS A 131 3.74 0.65 -24.23
CA LYS A 131 3.56 1.87 -23.46
C LYS A 131 2.07 2.11 -23.14
N ASP A 132 1.78 2.73 -22.01
CA ASP A 132 0.44 3.09 -21.51
C ASP A 132 -0.45 1.88 -21.15
N ASN A 133 0.06 0.65 -21.22
CA ASN A 133 -0.64 -0.50 -20.65
C ASN A 133 -0.73 -0.36 -19.12
N THR A 134 -1.87 -0.75 -18.57
CA THR A 134 -2.16 -0.61 -17.15
C THR A 134 -2.42 -1.97 -16.49
N ALA A 135 -2.13 -2.06 -15.19
CA ALA A 135 -2.51 -3.15 -14.32
C ALA A 135 -2.92 -2.58 -12.96
N GLN A 136 -3.65 -3.37 -12.17
CA GLN A 136 -4.12 -2.95 -10.86
C GLN A 136 -3.78 -3.99 -9.80
N ILE A 137 -3.41 -3.55 -8.63
CA ILE A 137 -3.09 -4.39 -7.47
C ILE A 137 -3.85 -3.85 -6.27
N LEU A 138 -4.55 -4.72 -5.56
CA LEU A 138 -5.23 -4.37 -4.33
C LEU A 138 -4.31 -4.61 -3.13
N VAL A 139 -4.15 -3.61 -2.28
CA VAL A 139 -3.43 -3.70 -1.01
C VAL A 139 -4.32 -3.28 0.14
N MET A 140 -4.04 -3.81 1.33
CA MET A 140 -4.62 -3.37 2.59
C MET A 140 -3.54 -2.67 3.39
N ALA A 141 -3.83 -1.46 3.91
CA ALA A 141 -2.88 -0.67 4.71
C ALA A 141 -3.60 0.13 5.80
N TYR A 142 -3.05 0.13 7.01
CA TYR A 142 -3.54 0.90 8.16
C TYR A 142 -2.50 0.95 9.27
N LEU A 143 -2.70 1.84 10.23
CA LEU A 143 -1.95 1.84 11.48
C LEU A 143 -2.72 1.04 12.55
N ASN A 144 -2.04 0.11 13.20
CA ASN A 144 -2.54 -0.74 14.27
C ASN A 144 -2.25 -0.09 15.62
N GLY A 145 -3.27 0.32 16.34
CA GLY A 145 -3.14 0.89 17.68
C GLY A 145 -2.88 -0.19 18.73
N SER A 146 -2.07 0.15 19.74
CA SER A 146 -1.81 -0.73 20.89
C SER A 146 -3.09 -1.06 21.71
N ASP A 147 -4.15 -0.32 21.49
CA ASP A 147 -5.50 -0.53 22.05
C ASP A 147 -6.41 -1.38 21.14
N GLY A 148 -5.88 -1.94 20.06
CA GLY A 148 -6.63 -2.69 19.05
C GLY A 148 -7.37 -1.82 18.02
N SER A 149 -7.28 -0.49 18.12
CA SER A 149 -7.87 0.40 17.12
C SER A 149 -7.12 0.32 15.80
N LYS A 150 -7.83 0.60 14.69
CA LYS A 150 -7.24 0.69 13.35
C LYS A 150 -7.45 2.09 12.81
N LYS A 151 -6.36 2.77 12.46
CA LYS A 151 -6.41 4.10 11.84
C LYS A 151 -6.06 3.96 10.36
N PRO A 152 -6.91 4.41 9.43
CA PRO A 152 -6.61 4.43 8.01
C PRO A 152 -5.32 5.21 7.75
N GLU A 153 -4.41 4.63 6.96
CA GLU A 153 -3.17 5.28 6.54
C GLU A 153 -2.91 4.94 5.09
N THR A 154 -2.76 5.96 4.26
CA THR A 154 -2.49 5.77 2.83
C THR A 154 -1.06 5.27 2.64
N PRO A 155 -0.85 4.13 1.96
CA PRO A 155 0.49 3.65 1.69
C PRO A 155 1.25 4.62 0.78
N HIS A 156 2.51 4.85 1.10
CA HIS A 156 3.42 5.68 0.33
C HIS A 156 4.24 4.83 -0.63
N VAL A 157 4.39 5.28 -1.88
CA VAL A 157 5.26 4.65 -2.87
C VAL A 157 6.68 5.17 -2.66
N GLY A 158 7.56 4.32 -2.16
CA GLY A 158 8.97 4.65 -1.94
C GLY A 158 9.76 4.59 -3.24
N SER A 159 9.59 3.53 -4.03
CA SER A 159 10.20 3.40 -5.35
C SER A 159 9.41 2.46 -6.25
N ALA A 160 9.61 2.61 -7.55
CA ALA A 160 9.12 1.73 -8.60
C ALA A 160 10.18 1.63 -9.71
N PRO A 161 10.11 0.61 -10.60
CA PRO A 161 10.97 0.54 -11.77
C PRO A 161 10.80 1.78 -12.66
N ASP A 162 11.85 2.25 -13.32
CA ASP A 162 11.86 3.41 -14.21
C ASP A 162 10.88 3.32 -15.39
N TRP A 163 10.50 2.10 -15.75
CA TRP A 163 9.53 1.81 -16.81
C TRP A 163 8.07 1.70 -16.32
N CYS A 164 7.81 1.88 -15.04
CA CYS A 164 6.48 1.74 -14.43
C CYS A 164 6.16 2.91 -13.51
N SER A 165 5.07 3.63 -13.76
CA SER A 165 4.51 4.56 -12.79
C SER A 165 3.46 3.88 -11.93
N VAL A 166 3.33 4.36 -10.70
CA VAL A 166 2.38 3.83 -9.71
C VAL A 166 1.61 4.98 -9.09
N SER A 167 0.29 4.88 -9.08
CA SER A 167 -0.58 5.76 -8.30
C SER A 167 -1.38 4.95 -7.29
N VAL A 168 -1.71 5.59 -6.16
CA VAL A 168 -2.45 4.98 -5.06
C VAL A 168 -3.77 5.70 -4.90
N SER A 169 -4.88 4.96 -4.84
CA SER A 169 -6.21 5.49 -4.55
C SER A 169 -6.90 4.65 -3.48
N LYS A 170 -7.62 5.32 -2.58
CA LYS A 170 -8.40 4.64 -1.53
C LYS A 170 -9.66 4.00 -2.13
N MET A 171 -9.98 2.78 -1.72
CA MET A 171 -11.20 2.08 -2.11
C MET A 171 -12.20 2.04 -0.95
N GLY A 172 -13.34 2.71 -1.13
CA GLY A 172 -14.42 2.68 -0.14
C GLY A 172 -14.05 3.26 1.23
N THR A 173 -14.73 2.80 2.27
CA THR A 173 -14.55 3.24 3.66
C THR A 173 -13.52 2.43 4.45
N GLU A 174 -13.16 1.25 3.96
CA GLU A 174 -12.22 0.35 4.61
C GLU A 174 -10.75 0.69 4.29
N ASN A 175 -9.84 -0.12 4.82
CA ASN A 175 -8.39 0.10 4.70
C ASN A 175 -7.81 -0.51 3.41
N TYR A 176 -8.59 -0.53 2.33
CA TYR A 176 -8.17 -1.01 1.02
C TYR A 176 -7.74 0.13 0.11
N TYR A 177 -6.68 -0.12 -0.63
CA TYR A 177 -6.09 0.82 -1.58
C TYR A 177 -5.82 0.11 -2.90
N LEU A 178 -6.14 0.80 -3.99
CA LEU A 178 -5.87 0.35 -5.35
C LEU A 178 -4.57 1.00 -5.84
N LEU A 179 -3.61 0.18 -6.19
CA LEU A 179 -2.42 0.60 -6.91
C LEU A 179 -2.73 0.49 -8.40
N SER A 180 -2.70 1.61 -9.11
CA SER A 180 -2.79 1.63 -10.57
C SER A 180 -1.39 1.79 -11.15
N LEU A 181 -0.96 0.78 -11.89
CA LEU A 181 0.33 0.69 -12.54
C LEU A 181 0.16 1.10 -14.00
N THR A 182 1.09 1.89 -14.54
CA THR A 182 1.10 2.27 -15.96
C THR A 182 2.51 2.09 -16.53
N ALA A 183 2.60 1.41 -17.65
CA ALA A 183 3.86 1.25 -18.38
C ALA A 183 4.29 2.59 -19.04
N LEU A 184 5.43 3.14 -18.62
CA LEU A 184 5.99 4.38 -19.17
C LEU A 184 6.68 4.19 -20.51
N SER A 185 7.07 2.95 -20.82
CA SER A 185 7.72 2.60 -22.10
C SER A 185 7.33 1.19 -22.52
N SER A 186 7.39 0.93 -23.83
CA SER A 186 7.23 -0.41 -24.38
C SER A 186 8.43 -1.29 -24.02
N ASN A 187 8.19 -2.58 -23.75
CA ASN A 187 9.25 -3.53 -23.47
C ASN A 187 9.91 -4.03 -24.78
N GLN A 188 10.97 -3.39 -25.22
CA GLN A 188 11.68 -3.74 -26.45
C GLN A 188 12.70 -4.90 -26.31
N THR A 189 12.80 -5.53 -25.14
CA THR A 189 13.84 -6.53 -24.87
C THR A 189 13.58 -7.89 -25.51
N GLY A 190 12.36 -8.15 -25.98
CA GLY A 190 11.92 -9.45 -26.48
C GLY A 190 11.79 -10.54 -25.41
N ALA A 191 11.97 -10.19 -24.14
CA ALA A 191 11.79 -11.03 -22.96
C ALA A 191 11.03 -10.23 -21.88
N ASN A 192 10.51 -10.92 -20.88
CA ASN A 192 9.89 -10.25 -19.74
C ASN A 192 10.94 -9.40 -19.02
N ARG A 193 10.60 -8.16 -18.67
CA ARG A 193 11.38 -7.37 -17.73
C ARG A 193 10.68 -7.30 -16.38
N SER A 194 11.44 -7.42 -15.30
CA SER A 194 10.90 -7.48 -13.94
C SER A 194 11.53 -6.42 -13.06
N GLY A 195 10.84 -6.04 -12.01
CA GLY A 195 11.29 -5.11 -10.99
C GLY A 195 10.42 -5.22 -9.75
N HIS A 196 10.59 -4.30 -8.80
CA HIS A 196 9.83 -4.27 -7.57
C HIS A 196 9.28 -2.87 -7.32
N ILE A 197 8.06 -2.82 -6.81
CA ILE A 197 7.46 -1.61 -6.21
C ILE A 197 7.64 -1.74 -4.70
N PHE A 198 8.20 -0.70 -4.07
CA PHE A 198 8.34 -0.64 -2.62
C PHE A 198 7.32 0.33 -2.05
N LEU A 199 6.52 -0.15 -1.10
CA LEU A 199 5.50 0.61 -0.40
C LEU A 199 5.83 0.67 1.09
N THR A 200 5.45 1.75 1.75
CA THR A 200 5.51 1.91 3.20
C THR A 200 4.16 2.32 3.77
N CYS A 201 3.86 1.88 5.00
CA CYS A 201 2.72 2.33 5.78
C CYS A 201 3.16 2.38 7.24
N GLY A 202 3.34 3.59 7.82
CA GLY A 202 4.04 3.75 9.08
C GLY A 202 5.44 3.13 9.02
N ASP A 203 5.74 2.21 9.93
CA ASP A 203 6.98 1.44 10.00
C ASP A 203 6.97 0.14 9.18
N ALA A 204 5.82 -0.26 8.62
CA ALA A 204 5.71 -1.46 7.80
C ALA A 204 6.10 -1.20 6.34
N ASN A 205 6.75 -2.20 5.73
CA ASN A 205 7.23 -2.17 4.36
C ASN A 205 6.66 -3.35 3.56
N LEU A 206 6.38 -3.12 2.27
CA LEU A 206 5.93 -4.15 1.34
C LEU A 206 6.68 -4.03 0.02
N SER A 207 7.28 -5.12 -0.43
CA SER A 207 7.89 -5.24 -1.76
C SER A 207 6.98 -6.07 -2.65
N ILE A 208 6.55 -5.49 -3.78
CA ILE A 208 5.66 -6.14 -4.74
C ILE A 208 6.45 -6.39 -6.03
N PRO A 209 6.64 -7.65 -6.45
CA PRO A 209 7.26 -7.95 -7.74
C PRO A 209 6.31 -7.56 -8.86
N VAL A 210 6.83 -6.88 -9.88
CA VAL A 210 6.10 -6.52 -11.09
C VAL A 210 6.85 -6.95 -12.33
N THR A 211 6.10 -7.36 -13.34
CA THR A 211 6.65 -7.82 -14.61
C THR A 211 5.94 -7.14 -15.75
N GLN A 212 6.69 -6.73 -16.78
CA GLN A 212 6.13 -6.32 -18.06
C GLN A 212 6.55 -7.33 -19.13
N ILE A 213 5.55 -7.90 -19.80
CA ILE A 213 5.77 -8.82 -20.92
C ILE A 213 6.25 -8.03 -22.15
N PRO A 214 6.87 -8.66 -23.16
CA PRO A 214 7.12 -8.00 -24.46
C PRO A 214 5.80 -7.60 -25.14
N PRO A 215 5.79 -6.57 -25.99
CA PRO A 215 4.61 -6.23 -26.78
C PRO A 215 4.19 -7.42 -27.63
N LYS A 216 2.88 -7.63 -27.73
CA LYS A 216 2.34 -8.57 -28.68
C LYS A 216 2.52 -8.01 -30.08
N ILE A 217 3.48 -8.56 -30.83
CA ILE A 217 3.77 -8.13 -32.19
C ILE A 217 2.80 -8.85 -33.13
N THR A 218 2.12 -8.09 -33.98
CA THR A 218 1.38 -8.59 -35.11
C THR A 218 2.18 -8.28 -36.36
N ALA A 219 2.98 -9.23 -36.83
CA ALA A 219 3.74 -9.12 -38.05
C ALA A 219 3.00 -9.85 -39.18
N ASN A 220 2.91 -9.22 -40.33
CA ASN A 220 2.43 -9.90 -41.54
C ASN A 220 3.58 -10.72 -42.13
N ILE A 221 3.43 -12.02 -42.15
CA ILE A 221 4.43 -12.93 -42.68
C ILE A 221 3.93 -13.51 -44.01
N LYS A 222 4.74 -13.32 -45.04
CA LYS A 222 4.49 -13.86 -46.37
C LYS A 222 5.49 -14.97 -46.64
N ILE A 223 5.01 -16.14 -47.02
CA ILE A 223 5.82 -17.28 -47.45
C ILE A 223 5.63 -17.45 -48.95
N SER A 224 6.69 -17.53 -49.69
CA SER A 224 6.68 -17.75 -51.16
C SER A 224 7.66 -18.85 -51.52
N VAL A 225 7.24 -19.71 -52.42
CA VAL A 225 8.07 -20.76 -53.01
C VAL A 225 8.24 -20.45 -54.48
N SER A 226 9.48 -20.40 -54.97
CA SER A 226 9.78 -20.15 -56.37
C SER A 226 10.79 -21.17 -56.90
N LYS A 227 10.60 -21.59 -58.14
CA LYS A 227 11.54 -22.45 -58.88
C LYS A 227 12.74 -21.59 -59.28
N SER A 228 13.94 -22.15 -59.22
CA SER A 228 15.13 -21.46 -59.71
C SER A 228 14.99 -21.20 -61.21
N PRO A 229 15.25 -19.95 -61.68
CA PRO A 229 15.21 -19.63 -63.11
C PRO A 229 16.34 -20.32 -63.89
N THR A 230 17.39 -20.73 -63.22
CA THR A 230 18.61 -21.32 -63.81
C THR A 230 18.77 -22.82 -63.59
N SER A 231 17.84 -23.44 -62.83
CA SER A 231 17.95 -24.85 -62.47
C SER A 231 16.56 -25.51 -62.40
N ASN A 232 16.43 -26.62 -63.11
CA ASN A 232 15.20 -27.44 -63.05
C ASN A 232 15.13 -28.36 -61.81
N THR A 233 16.17 -28.34 -60.97
CA THR A 233 16.30 -29.22 -59.81
C THR A 233 16.42 -28.49 -58.49
N SER A 234 16.22 -27.16 -58.49
CA SER A 234 16.19 -26.37 -57.24
C SER A 234 15.07 -25.38 -57.18
N ALA A 235 14.60 -25.15 -56.00
CA ALA A 235 13.64 -24.08 -55.66
C ALA A 235 14.07 -23.40 -54.38
N SER A 236 13.49 -22.20 -54.14
CA SER A 236 13.67 -21.45 -52.90
C SER A 236 12.36 -21.24 -52.16
N CYS A 237 12.45 -21.21 -50.85
CA CYS A 237 11.40 -20.75 -49.97
C CYS A 237 11.85 -19.45 -49.28
N ASP A 238 11.20 -18.35 -49.60
CA ASP A 238 11.38 -17.08 -48.96
C ASP A 238 10.30 -16.85 -47.93
N ILE A 239 10.72 -16.63 -46.70
CA ILE A 239 9.86 -16.20 -45.59
C ILE A 239 10.16 -14.73 -45.34
N ARG A 240 9.16 -13.85 -45.49
CA ARG A 240 9.30 -12.41 -45.35
C ARG A 240 8.27 -11.88 -44.35
N SER A 241 8.74 -10.99 -43.49
CA SER A 241 7.91 -10.22 -42.56
C SER A 241 7.94 -8.76 -42.97
N ASP A 242 6.83 -8.04 -42.75
CA ASP A 242 6.73 -6.60 -42.93
C ASP A 242 7.51 -5.78 -41.92
N GLN A 243 7.97 -6.44 -40.84
CA GLN A 243 8.80 -5.86 -39.78
C GLN A 243 9.80 -6.89 -39.21
N LEU A 244 10.80 -6.41 -38.48
CA LEU A 244 11.74 -7.30 -37.77
C LEU A 244 10.99 -8.08 -36.69
N VAL A 245 11.13 -9.43 -36.68
CA VAL A 245 10.51 -10.25 -35.65
C VAL A 245 11.28 -10.17 -34.35
N ASN A 246 10.60 -10.06 -33.22
CA ASN A 246 11.23 -9.93 -31.90
C ASN A 246 11.57 -11.27 -31.24
N SER A 247 11.16 -12.38 -31.86
CA SER A 247 11.55 -13.73 -31.46
C SER A 247 11.72 -14.59 -32.71
N SER A 248 12.52 -15.64 -32.62
CA SER A 248 12.66 -16.61 -33.69
C SER A 248 11.34 -17.38 -33.90
N ILE A 249 10.95 -17.53 -35.15
CA ILE A 249 9.71 -18.24 -35.55
C ILE A 249 10.12 -19.42 -36.41
N THR A 250 9.70 -20.60 -36.02
CA THR A 250 9.95 -21.84 -36.79
C THR A 250 8.72 -22.16 -37.62
N PHE A 251 8.95 -22.36 -38.91
CA PHE A 251 7.93 -22.72 -39.88
C PHE A 251 8.11 -24.16 -40.30
N ARG A 252 7.02 -24.91 -40.33
CA ARG A 252 6.91 -26.22 -40.97
C ARG A 252 6.22 -26.01 -42.29
N LEU A 253 6.85 -26.44 -43.37
CA LEU A 253 6.30 -26.36 -44.71
C LEU A 253 6.23 -27.75 -45.30
N GLN A 254 5.08 -28.10 -45.86
CA GLN A 254 4.89 -29.30 -46.69
C GLN A 254 4.80 -28.86 -48.15
N ILE A 255 5.71 -29.32 -48.94
CA ILE A 255 5.88 -28.93 -50.34
C ILE A 255 5.65 -30.16 -51.25
N GLN A 256 4.72 -30.03 -52.14
CA GLN A 256 4.43 -31.04 -53.17
C GLN A 256 5.24 -30.74 -54.43
N TYR A 257 5.91 -31.73 -54.98
CA TYR A 257 6.77 -31.58 -56.11
C TYR A 257 6.14 -32.03 -57.43
N GLY A 258 5.10 -32.85 -57.40
CA GLY A 258 4.44 -33.42 -58.55
C GLY A 258 2.92 -33.43 -58.36
N VAL A 259 2.22 -34.17 -59.21
CA VAL A 259 0.76 -34.30 -59.17
C VAL A 259 0.28 -35.40 -58.21
N SER A 260 1.20 -36.20 -57.72
CA SER A 260 0.92 -37.36 -56.85
C SER A 260 1.04 -36.98 -55.38
N SER A 261 0.14 -37.41 -54.50
CA SER A 261 0.21 -37.19 -53.05
C SER A 261 1.42 -37.81 -52.39
N GLY A 262 2.18 -38.70 -53.06
CA GLY A 262 3.42 -39.30 -52.57
C GLY A 262 4.67 -38.38 -52.69
N ASP A 263 4.57 -37.26 -53.42
CA ASP A 263 5.67 -36.36 -53.69
C ASP A 263 5.75 -35.18 -52.69
N VAL A 264 5.11 -35.29 -51.53
CA VAL A 264 5.13 -34.25 -50.47
C VAL A 264 6.35 -34.45 -49.59
N LYS A 265 7.13 -33.38 -49.39
CA LYS A 265 8.23 -33.33 -48.43
C LYS A 265 8.01 -32.23 -47.41
N GLU A 266 8.45 -32.52 -46.19
CA GLU A 266 8.42 -31.58 -45.08
C GLU A 266 9.78 -30.88 -44.93
N TYR A 267 9.72 -29.57 -44.69
CA TYR A 267 10.89 -28.70 -44.40
C TYR A 267 10.62 -27.87 -43.17
N ILE A 268 11.67 -27.67 -42.35
CA ILE A 268 11.65 -26.81 -41.19
C ILE A 268 12.55 -25.63 -41.42
N TYR A 269 12.01 -24.41 -41.40
CA TYR A 269 12.74 -23.18 -41.59
C TYR A 269 12.53 -22.23 -40.44
N THR A 270 13.49 -21.35 -40.18
CA THR A 270 13.43 -20.39 -39.10
C THR A 270 13.64 -18.97 -39.61
N LEU A 271 12.71 -18.07 -39.25
CA LEU A 271 12.92 -16.63 -39.32
C LEU A 271 13.51 -16.20 -37.97
N ALA A 272 14.79 -15.83 -37.99
CA ALA A 272 15.52 -15.53 -36.76
C ALA A 272 15.07 -14.22 -36.10
N LYS A 273 15.16 -14.14 -34.79
CA LYS A 273 14.96 -12.90 -34.05
C LYS A 273 15.80 -11.76 -34.65
N GLY A 274 15.20 -10.59 -34.83
CA GLY A 274 15.84 -9.42 -35.44
C GLY A 274 15.91 -9.48 -36.95
N SER A 275 15.28 -10.46 -37.60
CA SER A 275 15.22 -10.60 -39.06
C SER A 275 13.83 -10.32 -39.60
N ALA A 276 13.76 -9.88 -40.83
CA ALA A 276 12.52 -9.75 -41.59
C ALA A 276 12.50 -10.72 -42.81
N ILE A 277 13.59 -11.42 -43.07
CA ILE A 277 13.74 -12.31 -44.23
C ILE A 277 14.51 -13.55 -43.82
N SER A 278 14.00 -14.70 -44.26
CA SER A 278 14.71 -15.99 -44.26
C SER A 278 14.57 -16.59 -45.66
N ARG A 279 15.71 -16.95 -46.30
CA ARG A 279 15.74 -17.57 -47.61
C ARG A 279 16.37 -18.96 -47.51
N ASN A 280 15.68 -19.94 -48.05
CA ASN A 280 16.07 -21.33 -47.94
C ASN A 280 15.93 -22.00 -49.32
N ASN A 281 16.97 -22.70 -49.74
CA ASN A 281 16.96 -23.47 -50.99
C ASN A 281 16.72 -24.95 -50.70
N PHE A 282 16.00 -25.59 -51.56
CA PHE A 282 15.73 -27.03 -51.46
C PHE A 282 15.76 -27.68 -52.86
N ALA A 283 16.09 -28.95 -52.88
CA ALA A 283 16.11 -29.73 -54.13
C ALA A 283 14.71 -30.14 -54.54
N ILE A 284 14.43 -30.04 -55.84
CA ILE A 284 13.20 -30.53 -56.45
C ILE A 284 13.52 -31.57 -57.51
N GLN A 285 12.54 -32.42 -57.86
CA GLN A 285 12.67 -33.31 -58.99
C GLN A 285 12.68 -32.52 -60.31
N ASN A 286 13.44 -33.03 -61.28
CA ASN A 286 13.59 -32.35 -62.57
C ASN A 286 12.22 -32.16 -63.24
N GLY A 287 11.90 -30.90 -63.60
CA GLY A 287 10.63 -30.54 -64.22
C GLY A 287 9.46 -30.38 -63.24
N ALA A 288 9.59 -30.69 -61.96
CA ALA A 288 8.53 -30.49 -60.96
C ALA A 288 8.26 -29.01 -60.72
N ASN A 289 6.99 -28.72 -60.44
CA ASN A 289 6.56 -27.38 -60.00
C ASN A 289 6.18 -27.44 -58.51
N PRO A 290 7.02 -26.91 -57.60
CA PRO A 290 6.80 -27.03 -56.20
C PRO A 290 5.61 -26.17 -55.76
N GLN A 291 4.72 -26.79 -54.94
CA GLN A 291 3.55 -26.12 -54.37
C GLN A 291 3.52 -26.32 -52.86
N VAL A 292 3.22 -25.26 -52.10
CA VAL A 292 2.97 -25.38 -50.68
C VAL A 292 1.59 -25.98 -50.47
N VAL A 293 1.50 -27.14 -49.85
CA VAL A 293 0.25 -27.88 -49.57
C VAL A 293 -0.17 -27.76 -48.11
N ASP A 294 0.80 -27.57 -47.20
CA ASP A 294 0.52 -27.27 -45.79
C ASP A 294 1.67 -26.42 -45.20
N TYR A 295 1.34 -25.67 -44.21
CA TYR A 295 2.32 -24.85 -43.46
C TYR A 295 1.86 -24.65 -42.04
N GLY A 296 2.83 -24.52 -41.13
CA GLY A 296 2.60 -24.20 -39.73
C GLY A 296 3.75 -23.31 -39.17
N TYR A 297 3.53 -22.70 -38.05
CA TYR A 297 4.55 -21.94 -37.37
C TYR A 297 4.43 -22.11 -35.86
N SER A 298 5.53 -21.85 -35.16
CA SER A 298 5.60 -21.91 -33.70
C SER A 298 5.98 -20.53 -33.16
N PRO A 299 4.99 -19.64 -32.95
CA PRO A 299 5.22 -18.35 -32.32
C PRO A 299 5.36 -18.54 -30.80
N ARG A 300 5.86 -17.53 -30.11
CA ARG A 300 5.75 -17.46 -28.67
C ARG A 300 4.29 -17.20 -28.26
N GLU A 301 3.90 -17.64 -27.05
CA GLU A 301 2.53 -17.47 -26.55
C GLU A 301 2.08 -16.01 -26.47
N ASP A 302 3.01 -15.08 -26.24
CA ASP A 302 2.77 -13.63 -26.15
C ASP A 302 2.81 -12.91 -27.52
N SER A 303 2.97 -13.64 -28.60
CA SER A 303 3.12 -13.10 -29.96
C SER A 303 2.02 -13.60 -30.89
N LYS A 304 1.52 -12.71 -31.76
CA LYS A 304 0.55 -13.07 -32.82
C LYS A 304 1.11 -12.66 -34.17
N TYR A 305 1.17 -13.61 -35.11
CA TYR A 305 1.63 -13.38 -36.47
C TYR A 305 0.49 -13.64 -37.47
N ILE A 306 0.41 -12.79 -38.47
CA ILE A 306 -0.45 -12.98 -39.63
C ILE A 306 0.47 -13.36 -40.78
N TYR A 307 0.15 -14.44 -41.50
CA TYR A 307 0.96 -14.91 -42.61
C TYR A 307 0.09 -15.31 -43.78
N SER A 308 0.68 -15.24 -44.96
CA SER A 308 0.10 -15.70 -46.21
C SER A 308 1.11 -16.52 -46.99
N VAL A 309 0.64 -17.47 -47.74
CA VAL A 309 1.45 -18.37 -48.58
C VAL A 309 1.15 -18.08 -50.06
N SER A 310 2.21 -18.00 -50.84
CA SER A 310 2.11 -17.91 -52.31
C SER A 310 3.15 -18.81 -52.99
N VAL A 311 2.71 -19.45 -54.04
CA VAL A 311 3.58 -20.21 -54.92
C VAL A 311 3.77 -19.37 -56.20
N ILE A 312 5.03 -19.19 -56.62
CA ILE A 312 5.41 -18.41 -57.76
C ILE A 312 6.07 -19.30 -58.79
#